data_c4c82c0cd81caf58222b3928e9e18cef
#
_entry.id   c4c82c0cd81caf58222b3928e9e18cef
#
_cell.length_a   1.000
_cell.length_b   1.000
_cell.length_c   1.000
_cell.angle_alpha   90.00
_cell.angle_beta   90.00
_cell.angle_gamma   90.00
#
_symmetry.space_group_name_H-M   'P 1'
#
loop_
_entity.id
_entity.type
_entity.pdbx_description
1 polymer ?
#
loop_
_entity_poly.entity_id
_entity_poly.type
_entity_poly.pdbx_seq_one_letter_code
_entity_poly.pdbx_strand_id
1 'polypeptide(L)'
;LYGANTTYHTGDDVYVIGHGGRAHALKAEVFARREFAGYWEYLLDEALFTAPLHPAWSGAALVDARGRLVGIGSLFVQQVVDGEATRGNMFVPVDVLEPVLDDLLTHGRRQGPPRPWLGVYLHDEEGRVVVQDVAPNGPAATAGLAPGDQIAAISDQPVVQVGHAWRVLWRQGAAGVEIPVTVVRD
;
A
#
# COMPACT_ATOMS: atom_id res chain seq x y z
N LEU A 1 -18.01 14.85 7.19
CA LEU A 1 -16.71 15.30 7.69
C LEU A 1 -15.52 14.69 6.95
N TYR A 2 -15.65 13.59 6.22
CA TYR A 2 -14.64 13.02 5.34
C TYR A 2 -15.10 13.07 3.89
N GLY A 3 -14.12 13.13 2.97
CA GLY A 3 -14.38 13.26 1.54
C GLY A 3 -14.71 11.96 0.81
N ALA A 4 -15.39 11.02 1.48
CA ALA A 4 -15.84 9.78 0.86
C ALA A 4 -16.62 10.06 -0.42
N ASN A 5 -16.38 9.27 -1.45
CA ASN A 5 -16.95 9.41 -2.80
C ASN A 5 -16.52 10.68 -3.57
N THR A 6 -15.49 11.40 -3.14
CA THR A 6 -14.89 12.47 -3.94
C THR A 6 -13.63 11.94 -4.61
N THR A 7 -13.66 11.88 -5.93
CA THR A 7 -12.46 11.50 -6.71
C THR A 7 -11.50 12.67 -6.76
N TYR A 8 -10.28 12.44 -6.30
CA TYR A 8 -9.17 13.40 -6.42
C TYR A 8 -8.29 13.00 -7.59
N HIS A 9 -7.88 13.98 -8.40
CA HIS A 9 -7.12 13.77 -9.62
C HIS A 9 -5.76 14.47 -9.52
N THR A 10 -4.86 14.11 -10.41
CA THR A 10 -3.61 14.84 -10.60
C THR A 10 -3.92 16.30 -10.91
N GLY A 11 -3.22 17.21 -10.23
CA GLY A 11 -3.43 18.65 -10.30
C GLY A 11 -4.34 19.21 -9.21
N ASP A 12 -5.00 18.38 -8.40
CA ASP A 12 -5.87 18.86 -7.33
C ASP A 12 -5.06 19.42 -6.16
N ASP A 13 -5.43 20.63 -5.72
CA ASP A 13 -4.88 21.26 -4.53
C ASP A 13 -5.38 20.56 -3.26
N VAL A 14 -4.44 20.23 -2.39
CA VAL A 14 -4.68 19.62 -1.07
C VAL A 14 -3.80 20.27 -0.01
N TYR A 15 -4.08 19.99 1.25
CA TYR A 15 -3.30 20.49 2.38
C TYR A 15 -2.89 19.32 3.26
N VAL A 16 -1.60 19.21 3.51
CA VAL A 16 -1.04 18.24 4.46
C VAL A 16 -0.95 18.92 5.82
N ILE A 17 -1.61 18.36 6.82
CA ILE A 17 -1.65 18.89 8.18
C ILE A 17 -0.96 17.90 9.10
N GLY A 18 0.31 18.18 9.42
CA GLY A 18 1.10 17.39 10.34
C GLY A 18 0.90 17.77 11.80
N HIS A 19 1.65 17.14 12.68
CA HIS A 19 1.72 17.53 14.09
C HIS A 19 2.19 18.98 14.24
N GLY A 20 1.56 19.74 15.11
CA GLY A 20 1.86 21.17 15.34
C GLY A 20 0.81 22.14 14.78
N GLY A 21 -0.26 21.60 14.19
CA GLY A 21 -1.42 22.39 13.77
C GLY A 21 -1.13 23.33 12.61
N ARG A 22 -1.72 24.54 12.64
CA ARG A 22 -1.69 25.47 11.50
C ARG A 22 -0.29 25.87 11.04
N ALA A 23 0.66 26.00 11.97
CA ALA A 23 2.05 26.34 11.64
C ALA A 23 2.77 25.24 10.86
N HIS A 24 2.23 24.02 10.88
CA HIS A 24 2.76 22.84 10.21
C HIS A 24 1.77 22.32 9.14
N ALA A 25 0.99 23.22 8.55
CA ALA A 25 0.16 22.93 7.40
C ALA A 25 0.89 23.34 6.13
N LEU A 26 0.92 22.45 5.14
CA LEU A 26 1.58 22.67 3.86
C LEU A 26 0.57 22.49 2.73
N LYS A 27 0.47 23.49 1.84
CA LYS A 27 -0.24 23.32 0.59
C LYS A 27 0.57 22.38 -0.31
N ALA A 28 -0.08 21.38 -0.86
CA ALA A 28 0.48 20.41 -1.77
C ALA A 28 -0.47 20.15 -2.94
N GLU A 29 0.00 19.46 -3.94
CA GLU A 29 -0.77 19.04 -5.10
C GLU A 29 -0.73 17.51 -5.20
N VAL A 30 -1.84 16.89 -5.59
CA VAL A 30 -1.87 15.48 -5.96
C VAL A 30 -1.16 15.31 -7.31
N PHE A 31 0.02 14.70 -7.33
CA PHE A 31 0.73 14.46 -8.58
C PHE A 31 0.47 13.06 -9.16
N ALA A 32 -0.06 12.13 -8.36
CA ALA A 32 -0.50 10.84 -8.84
C ALA A 32 -1.58 10.22 -7.92
N ARG A 33 -2.51 9.49 -8.52
CA ARG A 33 -3.41 8.54 -7.87
C ARG A 33 -3.27 7.21 -8.59
N ARG A 34 -2.75 6.20 -7.91
CA ARG A 34 -2.46 4.91 -8.55
C ARG A 34 -2.23 3.81 -7.53
N GLU A 35 -2.14 2.58 -8.02
CA GLU A 35 -1.75 1.45 -7.21
C GLU A 35 -0.41 1.69 -6.50
N PHE A 36 -0.36 1.23 -5.26
CA PHE A 36 0.85 1.08 -4.48
C PHE A 36 0.91 -0.32 -3.90
N ALA A 37 1.90 -1.10 -4.33
CA ALA A 37 2.25 -2.38 -3.73
C ALA A 37 3.49 -2.19 -2.85
N GLY A 38 3.37 -2.48 -1.57
CA GLY A 38 4.50 -2.50 -0.65
C GLY A 38 5.35 -3.76 -0.86
N TYR A 39 6.64 -3.70 -0.49
CA TYR A 39 7.51 -4.88 -0.48
C TYR A 39 7.05 -5.92 0.57
N TRP A 40 6.35 -5.51 1.62
CA TRP A 40 5.58 -6.36 2.52
C TRP A 40 4.17 -6.58 1.98
N GLU A 41 3.42 -7.52 2.50
CA GLU A 41 2.06 -7.87 2.03
C GLU A 41 1.05 -6.71 2.21
N TYR A 42 1.23 -5.65 1.44
CA TYR A 42 0.47 -4.41 1.50
C TYR A 42 0.14 -3.91 0.09
N LEU A 43 -1.13 -3.60 -0.15
CA LEU A 43 -1.62 -3.13 -1.44
C LEU A 43 -2.72 -2.10 -1.24
N LEU A 44 -2.60 -0.99 -1.93
CA LEU A 44 -3.64 0.01 -2.13
C LEU A 44 -3.91 0.11 -3.63
N ASP A 45 -5.18 0.02 -4.03
CA ASP A 45 -5.54 0.14 -5.45
C ASP A 45 -5.34 1.58 -5.96
N GLU A 46 -5.56 2.57 -5.11
CA GLU A 46 -5.56 3.99 -5.46
C GLU A 46 -4.92 4.86 -4.37
N ALA A 47 -3.64 4.61 -4.04
CA ALA A 47 -2.90 5.49 -3.15
C ALA A 47 -2.77 6.90 -3.73
N LEU A 48 -2.80 7.91 -2.87
CA LEU A 48 -2.63 9.31 -3.26
C LEU A 48 -1.18 9.74 -3.03
N PHE A 49 -0.58 10.37 -4.03
CA PHE A 49 0.79 10.89 -3.96
C PHE A 49 0.78 12.40 -4.10
N THR A 50 1.41 13.09 -3.17
CA THR A 50 1.41 14.55 -3.13
C THR A 50 2.82 15.12 -3.08
N ALA A 51 3.00 16.31 -3.66
CA ALA A 51 4.19 17.13 -3.58
C ALA A 51 3.81 18.58 -3.29
N PRO A 52 4.69 19.36 -2.64
CA PRO A 52 6.00 19.00 -2.11
C PRO A 52 5.92 18.10 -0.87
N LEU A 53 7.06 17.52 -0.49
CA LEU A 53 7.20 16.71 0.71
C LEU A 53 6.86 17.49 1.98
N HIS A 54 5.98 16.94 2.82
CA HIS A 54 5.79 17.38 4.20
C HIS A 54 6.68 16.54 5.14
N PRO A 55 7.56 17.15 5.95
CA PRO A 55 8.51 16.40 6.76
C PRO A 55 7.84 15.58 7.89
N ALA A 56 6.74 16.08 8.46
CA ALA A 56 5.97 15.38 9.49
C ALA A 56 4.75 14.66 8.87
N TRP A 57 5.00 13.81 7.88
CA TRP A 57 3.98 13.13 7.09
C TRP A 57 3.31 11.96 7.80
N SER A 58 4.01 11.27 8.70
CA SER A 58 3.51 10.05 9.35
C SER A 58 2.26 10.35 10.18
N GLY A 59 1.13 9.81 9.79
CA GLY A 59 -0.16 10.06 10.39
C GLY A 59 -0.74 11.47 10.11
N ALA A 60 -0.11 12.29 9.26
CA ALA A 60 -0.62 13.59 8.88
C ALA A 60 -1.97 13.47 8.16
N ALA A 61 -2.88 14.41 8.42
CA ALA A 61 -4.13 14.49 7.69
C ALA A 61 -3.90 15.14 6.32
N LEU A 62 -4.38 14.50 5.25
CA LEU A 62 -4.56 15.14 3.96
C LEU A 62 -5.99 15.69 3.90
N VAL A 63 -6.15 16.98 3.65
CA VAL A 63 -7.47 17.61 3.54
C VAL A 63 -7.61 18.40 2.25
N ASP A 64 -8.84 18.50 1.74
CA ASP A 64 -9.14 19.32 0.58
C ASP A 64 -9.36 20.80 0.95
N ALA A 65 -9.59 21.62 -0.05
CA ALA A 65 -9.86 23.08 0.13
C ALA A 65 -11.16 23.38 0.92
N ARG A 66 -12.02 22.38 1.12
CA ARG A 66 -13.23 22.48 1.94
C ARG A 66 -13.03 21.98 3.37
N GLY A 67 -11.81 21.57 3.72
CA GLY A 67 -11.45 21.01 5.02
C GLY A 67 -11.96 19.58 5.25
N ARG A 68 -12.31 18.84 4.20
CA ARG A 68 -12.71 17.43 4.31
C ARG A 68 -11.45 16.54 4.34
N LEU A 69 -11.45 15.53 5.20
CA LEU A 69 -10.39 14.53 5.26
C LEU A 69 -10.39 13.68 3.98
N VAL A 70 -9.25 13.59 3.33
CA VAL A 70 -9.02 12.90 2.05
C VAL A 70 -8.19 11.65 2.25
N GLY A 71 -7.22 11.71 3.15
CA GLY A 71 -6.31 10.59 3.40
C GLY A 71 -5.46 10.81 4.64
N ILE A 72 -4.71 9.76 4.99
CA ILE A 72 -3.77 9.74 6.11
C ILE A 72 -2.37 9.45 5.61
N GLY A 73 -1.40 10.25 6.02
CA GLY A 73 0.00 10.13 5.63
C GLY A 73 0.63 8.81 6.07
N SER A 74 1.19 8.09 5.13
CA SER A 74 1.74 6.74 5.31
C SER A 74 3.22 6.64 5.02
N LEU A 75 3.69 7.20 3.90
CA LEU A 75 5.08 7.02 3.46
C LEU A 75 5.70 8.31 2.92
N PHE A 76 7.01 8.40 3.07
CA PHE A 76 7.86 9.22 2.22
C PHE A 76 8.05 8.50 0.87
N VAL A 77 7.99 9.25 -0.23
CA VAL A 77 8.25 8.71 -1.56
C VAL A 77 9.22 9.60 -2.33
N GLN A 78 10.05 8.97 -3.13
CA GLN A 78 10.88 9.62 -4.12
C GLN A 78 10.71 8.89 -5.45
N GLN A 79 10.34 9.60 -6.47
CA GLN A 79 10.12 9.03 -7.80
C GLN A 79 10.46 10.05 -8.88
N VAL A 80 10.58 9.58 -10.11
CA VAL A 80 10.75 10.45 -11.26
C VAL A 80 9.38 10.78 -11.83
N VAL A 81 9.05 12.06 -11.93
CA VAL A 81 7.84 12.59 -12.55
C VAL A 81 8.30 13.55 -13.66
N ASP A 82 7.87 13.30 -14.88
CA ASP A 82 8.25 14.10 -16.07
C ASP A 82 9.78 14.29 -16.24
N GLY A 83 10.56 13.26 -15.84
CA GLY A 83 12.01 13.30 -15.92
C GLY A 83 12.72 13.95 -14.73
N GLU A 84 11.98 14.51 -13.77
CA GLU A 84 12.53 15.14 -12.57
C GLU A 84 12.33 14.29 -11.32
N ALA A 85 13.34 14.27 -10.44
CA ALA A 85 13.27 13.58 -9.15
C ALA A 85 12.34 14.35 -8.21
N THR A 86 11.13 13.86 -8.05
CA THR A 86 10.11 14.44 -7.16
C THR A 86 10.10 13.73 -5.81
N ARG A 87 10.17 14.53 -4.75
CA ARG A 87 9.99 14.07 -3.37
C ARG A 87 8.60 14.43 -2.90
N GLY A 88 7.92 13.47 -2.31
CA GLY A 88 6.57 13.67 -1.84
C GLY A 88 6.16 12.70 -0.75
N ASN A 89 4.88 12.65 -0.51
CA ASN A 89 4.29 11.73 0.44
C ASN A 89 3.23 10.87 -0.22
N MET A 90 3.10 9.65 0.27
CA MET A 90 1.97 8.78 -0.07
C MET A 90 0.98 8.79 1.08
N PHE A 91 -0.29 8.90 0.72
CA PHE A 91 -1.41 8.87 1.64
C PHE A 91 -2.32 7.68 1.36
N VAL A 92 -2.80 7.05 2.44
CA VAL A 92 -3.88 6.07 2.39
C VAL A 92 -5.19 6.84 2.23
N PRO A 93 -5.97 6.63 1.16
CA PRO A 93 -7.25 7.29 1.00
C PRO A 93 -8.23 6.96 2.12
N VAL A 94 -9.01 7.93 2.54
CA VAL A 94 -10.01 7.71 3.60
C VAL A 94 -11.12 6.75 3.18
N ASP A 95 -11.34 6.58 1.88
CA ASP A 95 -12.33 5.65 1.31
C ASP A 95 -12.05 4.20 1.71
N VAL A 96 -10.80 3.85 2.02
CA VAL A 96 -10.42 2.51 2.52
C VAL A 96 -10.99 2.24 3.92
N LEU A 97 -11.26 3.29 4.70
CA LEU A 97 -11.82 3.18 6.04
C LEU A 97 -13.34 2.90 6.02
N GLU A 98 -14.07 3.50 5.07
CA GLU A 98 -15.53 3.45 5.03
C GLU A 98 -16.11 2.02 5.11
N PRO A 99 -15.64 1.04 4.34
CA PRO A 99 -16.18 -0.32 4.37
C PRO A 99 -15.93 -1.09 5.66
N VAL A 100 -15.03 -0.61 6.51
CA VAL A 100 -14.60 -1.30 7.74
C VAL A 100 -14.86 -0.49 9.01
N LEU A 101 -15.35 0.74 8.88
CA LEU A 101 -15.49 1.67 10.00
C LEU A 101 -16.42 1.14 11.09
N ASP A 102 -17.60 0.62 10.73
CA ASP A 102 -18.56 0.09 11.68
C ASP A 102 -18.01 -1.12 12.43
N ASP A 103 -17.29 -1.99 11.73
CA ASP A 103 -16.61 -3.14 12.35
C ASP A 103 -15.55 -2.67 13.37
N LEU A 104 -14.77 -1.65 13.01
CA LEU A 104 -13.74 -1.12 13.90
C LEU A 104 -14.35 -0.44 15.12
N LEU A 105 -15.43 0.32 14.96
CA LEU A 105 -16.12 0.99 16.08
C LEU A 105 -16.81 0.00 17.01
N THR A 106 -17.38 -1.06 16.47
CA THR A 106 -18.18 -2.02 17.25
C THR A 106 -17.32 -3.12 17.86
N HIS A 107 -16.33 -3.62 17.14
CA HIS A 107 -15.57 -4.82 17.48
C HIS A 107 -14.07 -4.58 17.67
N GLY A 108 -13.56 -3.36 17.40
CA GLY A 108 -12.13 -3.05 17.43
C GLY A 108 -11.32 -3.72 16.32
N ARG A 109 -11.97 -4.40 15.37
CA ARG A 109 -11.34 -5.13 14.27
C ARG A 109 -12.33 -5.36 13.14
N ARG A 110 -11.82 -5.52 11.93
CA ARG A 110 -12.62 -6.00 10.80
C ARG A 110 -13.20 -7.38 11.09
N GLN A 111 -14.45 -7.59 10.75
CA GLN A 111 -15.11 -8.89 10.81
C GLN A 111 -14.81 -9.72 9.56
N GLY A 112 -15.00 -11.04 9.70
CA GLY A 112 -14.70 -12.00 8.64
C GLY A 112 -13.34 -12.69 8.81
N PRO A 113 -13.06 -13.68 7.97
CA PRO A 113 -11.82 -14.45 8.04
C PRO A 113 -10.63 -13.56 7.68
N PRO A 114 -9.50 -13.68 8.40
CA PRO A 114 -8.28 -12.98 8.04
C PRO A 114 -7.76 -13.48 6.70
N ARG A 115 -7.10 -12.59 5.97
CA ARG A 115 -6.42 -12.95 4.71
C ARG A 115 -5.26 -13.92 4.97
N PRO A 116 -4.92 -14.79 4.00
CA PRO A 116 -3.70 -15.59 4.10
C PRO A 116 -2.50 -14.65 4.16
N TRP A 117 -1.51 -15.05 4.94
CA TRP A 117 -0.23 -14.38 5.08
C TRP A 117 0.88 -15.35 4.75
N LEU A 118 1.74 -15.00 3.79
CA LEU A 118 2.84 -15.84 3.35
C LEU A 118 4.12 -15.58 4.15
N GLY A 119 4.32 -14.33 4.57
CA GLY A 119 5.51 -13.92 5.31
C GLY A 119 6.72 -13.74 4.40
N VAL A 120 6.54 -13.08 3.26
CA VAL A 120 7.60 -12.72 2.33
C VAL A 120 7.67 -11.21 2.13
N TYR A 121 8.87 -10.74 1.81
CA TYR A 121 9.12 -9.39 1.31
C TYR A 121 9.48 -9.50 -0.15
N LEU A 122 8.70 -8.85 -1.02
CA LEU A 122 8.83 -8.98 -2.47
C LEU A 122 9.23 -7.64 -3.10
N HIS A 123 9.94 -7.71 -4.21
CA HIS A 123 10.17 -6.56 -5.09
C HIS A 123 10.03 -6.95 -6.55
N ASP A 124 9.72 -5.95 -7.37
CA ASP A 124 9.69 -6.10 -8.82
C ASP A 124 11.10 -5.91 -9.38
N GLU A 125 11.56 -6.86 -10.19
CA GLU A 125 12.85 -6.81 -10.87
C GLU A 125 12.69 -7.26 -12.32
N GLU A 126 12.76 -6.33 -13.26
CA GLU A 126 12.70 -6.59 -14.71
C GLU A 126 11.52 -7.49 -15.14
N GLY A 127 10.33 -7.23 -14.59
CA GLY A 127 9.12 -8.02 -14.88
C GLY A 127 9.04 -9.37 -14.15
N ARG A 128 9.88 -9.56 -13.14
CA ARG A 128 9.88 -10.72 -12.24
C ARG A 128 9.54 -10.29 -10.83
N VAL A 129 8.93 -11.18 -10.07
CA VAL A 129 8.67 -11.00 -8.64
C VAL A 129 9.73 -11.76 -7.86
N VAL A 130 10.58 -11.05 -7.14
CA VAL A 130 11.73 -11.65 -6.45
C VAL A 130 11.55 -11.51 -4.93
N VAL A 131 11.90 -12.57 -4.21
CA VAL A 131 11.92 -12.57 -2.74
C VAL A 131 13.12 -11.78 -2.26
N GLN A 132 12.87 -10.66 -1.60
CA GLN A 132 13.88 -9.84 -0.96
C GLN A 132 14.28 -10.42 0.40
N ASP A 133 13.28 -10.87 1.17
CA ASP A 133 13.49 -11.46 2.50
C ASP A 133 12.28 -12.32 2.89
N VAL A 134 12.41 -13.10 3.95
CA VAL A 134 11.34 -13.92 4.53
C VAL A 134 11.22 -13.68 6.02
N ALA A 135 9.98 -13.63 6.51
CA ALA A 135 9.72 -13.49 7.95
C ALA A 135 10.21 -14.73 8.70
N PRO A 136 11.04 -14.59 9.74
CA PRO A 136 11.51 -15.73 10.53
C PRO A 136 10.34 -16.53 11.10
N ASN A 137 10.41 -17.85 10.97
CA ASN A 137 9.36 -18.78 11.40
C ASN A 137 7.98 -18.57 10.74
N GLY A 138 7.92 -17.78 9.66
CA GLY A 138 6.73 -17.60 8.85
C GLY A 138 6.45 -18.80 7.93
N PRO A 139 5.26 -18.82 7.30
CA PRO A 139 4.89 -19.90 6.36
C PRO A 139 5.89 -20.07 5.23
N ALA A 140 6.34 -18.98 4.60
CA ALA A 140 7.33 -19.01 3.52
C ALA A 140 8.68 -19.59 3.97
N ALA A 141 9.19 -19.17 5.14
CA ALA A 141 10.42 -19.72 5.70
C ALA A 141 10.29 -21.23 5.99
N THR A 142 9.13 -21.65 6.53
CA THR A 142 8.84 -23.07 6.80
C THR A 142 8.75 -23.88 5.52
N ALA A 143 8.23 -23.30 4.43
CA ALA A 143 8.16 -23.92 3.12
C ALA A 143 9.50 -23.91 2.36
N GLY A 144 10.54 -23.25 2.90
CA GLY A 144 11.88 -23.21 2.33
C GLY A 144 12.08 -22.14 1.25
N LEU A 145 11.23 -21.10 1.22
CA LEU A 145 11.50 -19.91 0.42
C LEU A 145 12.68 -19.14 1.02
N ALA A 146 13.49 -18.56 0.17
CA ALA A 146 14.69 -17.82 0.55
C ALA A 146 14.85 -16.54 -0.28
N PRO A 147 15.61 -15.54 0.24
CA PRO A 147 15.99 -14.37 -0.56
C PRO A 147 16.65 -14.79 -1.87
N GLY A 148 16.26 -14.12 -2.96
CA GLY A 148 16.71 -14.41 -4.33
C GLY A 148 15.80 -15.36 -5.10
N ASP A 149 14.86 -16.07 -4.46
CA ASP A 149 13.89 -16.88 -5.18
C ASP A 149 13.00 -15.99 -6.06
N GLN A 150 12.83 -16.35 -7.33
CA GLN A 150 11.81 -15.74 -8.18
C GLN A 150 10.49 -16.47 -7.98
N ILE A 151 9.43 -15.77 -7.60
CA ILE A 151 8.08 -16.32 -7.58
C ILE A 151 7.51 -16.25 -9.01
N ALA A 152 7.40 -17.40 -9.66
CA ALA A 152 6.88 -17.50 -11.02
C ALA A 152 5.35 -17.62 -11.06
N ALA A 153 4.75 -18.33 -10.08
CA ALA A 153 3.31 -18.50 -10.00
C ALA A 153 2.84 -18.74 -8.56
N ILE A 154 1.59 -18.38 -8.29
CA ILE A 154 0.85 -18.69 -7.06
C ILE A 154 -0.41 -19.43 -7.48
N SER A 155 -0.62 -20.67 -6.99
CA SER A 155 -1.74 -21.56 -7.37
C SER A 155 -1.95 -21.60 -8.89
N ASP A 156 -0.90 -21.92 -9.64
CA ASP A 156 -0.89 -22.01 -11.11
C ASP A 156 -1.19 -20.69 -11.86
N GLN A 157 -1.32 -19.58 -11.16
CA GLN A 157 -1.45 -18.25 -11.77
C GLN A 157 -0.08 -17.58 -11.86
N PRO A 158 0.45 -17.35 -13.07
CA PRO A 158 1.71 -16.64 -13.24
C PRO A 158 1.66 -15.25 -12.65
N VAL A 159 2.74 -14.82 -11.98
CA VAL A 159 2.86 -13.49 -11.42
C VAL A 159 4.10 -12.78 -11.95
N VAL A 160 3.95 -11.52 -12.36
CA VAL A 160 5.01 -10.70 -12.95
C VAL A 160 5.20 -9.37 -12.26
N GLN A 161 4.33 -9.07 -11.28
CA GLN A 161 4.36 -7.84 -10.47
C GLN A 161 3.90 -8.15 -9.05
N VAL A 162 4.47 -7.46 -8.08
CA VAL A 162 4.17 -7.63 -6.64
C VAL A 162 2.69 -7.39 -6.34
N GLY A 163 2.08 -6.33 -6.89
CA GLY A 163 0.66 -6.06 -6.68
C GLY A 163 -0.25 -7.18 -7.20
N HIS A 164 0.12 -7.80 -8.33
CA HIS A 164 -0.60 -8.97 -8.85
C HIS A 164 -0.41 -10.18 -7.93
N ALA A 165 0.82 -10.43 -7.46
CA ALA A 165 1.11 -11.52 -6.53
C ALA A 165 0.25 -11.43 -5.25
N TRP A 166 0.13 -10.22 -4.66
CA TRP A 166 -0.73 -10.00 -3.48
C TRP A 166 -2.21 -10.27 -3.77
N ARG A 167 -2.73 -9.84 -4.92
CA ARG A 167 -4.11 -10.12 -5.31
C ARG A 167 -4.38 -11.60 -5.50
N VAL A 168 -3.47 -12.30 -6.16
CA VAL A 168 -3.58 -13.75 -6.35
C VAL A 168 -3.54 -14.47 -5.01
N LEU A 169 -2.57 -14.14 -4.14
CA LEU A 169 -2.44 -14.71 -2.81
C LEU A 169 -3.73 -14.58 -1.99
N TRP A 170 -4.27 -13.36 -1.90
CA TRP A 170 -5.43 -13.09 -1.05
C TRP A 170 -6.76 -13.66 -1.59
N ARG A 171 -6.81 -14.07 -2.84
CA ARG A 171 -7.96 -14.78 -3.42
C ARG A 171 -7.98 -16.27 -3.12
N GLN A 172 -6.89 -16.83 -2.59
CA GLN A 172 -6.81 -18.26 -2.33
C GLN A 172 -7.68 -18.72 -1.15
N GLY A 173 -8.16 -17.81 -0.31
CA GLY A 173 -9.05 -18.13 0.81
C GLY A 173 -8.72 -17.39 2.09
N ALA A 174 -9.01 -18.01 3.21
CA ALA A 174 -8.71 -17.48 4.55
C ALA A 174 -7.32 -17.91 5.03
N ALA A 175 -6.82 -17.26 6.09
CA ALA A 175 -5.60 -17.69 6.75
C ALA A 175 -5.66 -19.18 7.15
N GLY A 176 -4.56 -19.89 6.96
CA GLY A 176 -4.44 -21.32 7.18
C GLY A 176 -4.65 -22.19 5.94
N VAL A 177 -5.03 -21.59 4.77
CA VAL A 177 -5.09 -22.31 3.51
C VAL A 177 -3.68 -22.69 3.04
N GLU A 178 -3.53 -23.89 2.49
CA GLU A 178 -2.31 -24.29 1.80
C GLU A 178 -2.30 -23.73 0.38
N ILE A 179 -1.20 -23.05 0.01
CA ILE A 179 -1.08 -22.35 -1.26
C ILE A 179 0.19 -22.83 -1.97
N PRO A 180 0.06 -23.51 -3.13
CA PRO A 180 1.20 -23.85 -3.95
C PRO A 180 1.88 -22.59 -4.49
N VAL A 181 3.19 -22.50 -4.33
CA VAL A 181 4.01 -21.41 -4.87
C VAL A 181 5.10 -22.02 -5.76
N THR A 182 5.11 -21.64 -7.03
CA THR A 182 6.15 -22.03 -7.97
C THR A 182 7.27 -21.02 -7.94
N VAL A 183 8.46 -21.48 -7.63
CA VAL A 183 9.68 -20.65 -7.61
C VAL A 183 10.69 -21.10 -8.65
N VAL A 184 11.46 -20.14 -9.15
CA VAL A 184 12.68 -20.39 -9.94
C VAL A 184 13.85 -19.98 -9.06
N ARG A 185 14.83 -20.84 -9.01
CA ARG A 185 16.05 -20.66 -8.21
C ARG A 185 17.25 -20.93 -9.10
N ASP A 186 18.17 -19.97 -9.19
CA ASP A 186 19.44 -20.09 -9.92
C ASP A 186 20.46 -20.93 -9.17
#